data_e116fa8293a3d8e9b32485a023e7fb2a
#
_entry.id   e116fa8293a3d8e9b32485a023e7fb2a
#
_cell.length_a   1.000
_cell.length_b   1.000
_cell.length_c   1.000
_cell.angle_alpha   90.00
_cell.angle_beta   90.00
_cell.angle_gamma   90.00
#
_symmetry.space_group_name_H-M   'P 1'
#
loop_
_entity.id
_entity.type
_entity.pdbx_description
1 polymer ?
#
loop_
_entity_poly.entity_id
_entity_poly.type
_entity_poly.pdbx_seq_one_letter_code
_entity_poly.pdbx_strand_id
1 'polypeptide(L)'
;MDNYYKNKYYTLDKIPKHRIDYINKRVQIFIEYFKLKHWPLDCVELILKIEKNQSLPIQIKSMANLSDSFDAATVYSKENNSFLIIVNRNKIHYPFKISKHCRLNFTLAHELGHIYLRHNELPQNCKTEKDLYIEELEADEFAGKILMPKNKIYTGNFTSIKEVAKYFNVSESAVLKRLTNIKCSNLTF
;
A
#
# COMPACT_ATOMS: atom_id res chain seq x y z
N MET A 1 -6.66 13.55 17.83
CA MET A 1 -5.61 13.60 16.78
C MET A 1 -6.11 13.21 15.39
N ASP A 2 -7.41 13.00 15.17
CA ASP A 2 -7.92 12.23 14.04
C ASP A 2 -8.35 13.00 12.78
N ASN A 3 -8.25 14.32 12.75
CA ASN A 3 -8.74 15.10 11.59
C ASN A 3 -7.64 15.83 10.79
N TYR A 4 -6.40 15.81 11.23
CA TYR A 4 -5.33 16.55 10.58
C TYR A 4 -4.85 15.88 9.29
N TYR A 5 -4.98 14.56 9.19
CA TYR A 5 -4.49 13.77 8.04
C TYR A 5 -5.53 13.56 6.94
N LYS A 6 -6.81 13.73 7.21
CA LYS A 6 -7.88 13.41 6.24
C LYS A 6 -8.09 14.44 5.12
N ASN A 7 -7.55 15.65 5.21
CA ASN A 7 -7.85 16.74 4.27
C ASN A 7 -6.65 17.36 3.53
N LYS A 8 -5.44 16.77 3.59
CA LYS A 8 -4.32 17.22 2.77
C LYS A 8 -4.19 16.34 1.54
N TYR A 9 -4.35 16.92 0.35
CA TYR A 9 -3.95 16.30 -0.90
C TYR A 9 -2.46 15.94 -0.81
N TYR A 10 -2.18 14.66 -0.61
CA TYR A 10 -0.82 14.14 -0.57
C TYR A 10 -0.26 14.19 -1.99
N THR A 11 0.72 15.00 -2.22
CA THR A 11 1.41 15.09 -3.50
C THR A 11 2.81 14.53 -3.39
N LEU A 12 3.26 13.89 -4.47
CA LEU A 12 4.60 13.30 -4.58
C LEU A 12 5.71 14.34 -4.28
N ASP A 13 5.42 15.62 -4.53
CA ASP A 13 6.35 16.74 -4.34
C ASP A 13 6.81 16.91 -2.88
N LYS A 14 6.13 16.27 -1.93
CA LYS A 14 6.50 16.29 -0.51
C LYS A 14 7.51 15.21 -0.12
N ILE A 15 7.68 14.18 -0.94
CA ILE A 15 8.68 13.15 -0.74
C ILE A 15 9.99 13.61 -1.37
N PRO A 16 11.12 13.67 -0.65
CA PRO A 16 12.41 14.05 -1.21
C PRO A 16 12.81 13.13 -2.39
N LYS A 17 13.47 13.71 -3.41
CA LYS A 17 13.83 12.96 -4.64
C LYS A 17 14.60 11.67 -4.35
N HIS A 18 15.60 11.71 -3.47
CA HIS A 18 16.36 10.51 -3.10
C HIS A 18 15.49 9.41 -2.48
N ARG A 19 14.41 9.79 -1.77
CA ARG A 19 13.45 8.83 -1.21
C ARG A 19 12.57 8.23 -2.31
N ILE A 20 12.19 9.01 -3.31
CA ILE A 20 11.48 8.49 -4.50
C ILE A 20 12.35 7.46 -5.23
N ASP A 21 13.64 7.74 -5.40
CA ASP A 21 14.58 6.80 -6.04
C ASP A 21 14.73 5.52 -5.21
N TYR A 22 14.79 5.64 -3.89
CA TYR A 22 14.77 4.50 -2.97
C TYR A 22 13.49 3.67 -3.11
N ILE A 23 12.31 4.31 -3.12
CA ILE A 23 11.02 3.64 -3.30
C ILE A 23 10.99 2.89 -4.64
N ASN A 24 11.44 3.53 -5.73
CA ASN A 24 11.50 2.90 -7.05
C ASN A 24 12.33 1.62 -7.02
N LYS A 25 13.52 1.68 -6.42
CA LYS A 25 14.41 0.52 -6.26
C LYS A 25 13.76 -0.60 -5.44
N ARG A 26 13.10 -0.24 -4.32
CA ARG A 26 12.42 -1.21 -3.45
C ARG A 26 11.23 -1.87 -4.14
N VAL A 27 10.44 -1.10 -4.89
CA VAL A 27 9.33 -1.62 -5.71
C VAL A 27 9.85 -2.60 -6.78
N GLN A 28 10.94 -2.27 -7.47
CA GLN A 28 11.51 -3.17 -8.46
C GLN A 28 11.97 -4.48 -7.83
N ILE A 29 12.72 -4.42 -6.72
CA ILE A 29 13.15 -5.60 -5.97
C ILE A 29 11.93 -6.44 -5.54
N PHE A 30 10.87 -5.80 -5.06
CA PHE A 30 9.64 -6.47 -4.65
C PHE A 30 8.99 -7.23 -5.81
N ILE A 31 8.81 -6.57 -6.95
CA ILE A 31 8.21 -7.17 -8.15
C ILE A 31 9.05 -8.36 -8.64
N GLU A 32 10.37 -8.22 -8.68
CA GLU A 32 11.28 -9.28 -9.13
C GLU A 32 11.30 -10.46 -8.15
N TYR A 33 11.41 -10.20 -6.85
CA TYR A 33 11.48 -11.22 -5.80
C TYR A 33 10.22 -12.10 -5.78
N PHE A 34 9.02 -11.47 -5.85
CA PHE A 34 7.76 -12.20 -5.89
C PHE A 34 7.33 -12.60 -7.30
N LYS A 35 8.16 -12.34 -8.32
CA LYS A 35 7.89 -12.67 -9.72
C LYS A 35 6.51 -12.19 -10.18
N LEU A 36 6.14 -10.96 -9.80
CA LEU A 36 4.83 -10.39 -10.13
C LEU A 36 4.76 -10.09 -11.63
N LYS A 37 3.96 -10.85 -12.37
CA LYS A 37 3.80 -10.72 -13.82
C LYS A 37 2.39 -10.33 -14.23
N HIS A 38 1.41 -10.58 -13.37
CA HIS A 38 -0.01 -10.44 -13.67
C HIS A 38 -0.67 -9.41 -12.76
N TRP A 39 -1.58 -8.64 -13.32
CA TRP A 39 -2.46 -7.70 -12.62
C TRP A 39 -3.90 -8.02 -12.99
N PRO A 40 -4.87 -7.77 -12.09
CA PRO A 40 -4.71 -7.07 -10.82
C PRO A 40 -3.92 -7.88 -9.78
N LEU A 41 -3.18 -7.18 -8.90
CA LEU A 41 -2.50 -7.80 -7.77
C LEU A 41 -3.49 -7.96 -6.61
N ASP A 42 -3.62 -9.17 -6.08
CA ASP A 42 -4.35 -9.47 -4.84
C ASP A 42 -3.37 -9.54 -3.67
N CYS A 43 -3.38 -8.53 -2.80
CA CYS A 43 -2.46 -8.45 -1.67
C CYS A 43 -2.80 -9.46 -0.56
N VAL A 44 -4.05 -9.91 -0.44
CA VAL A 44 -4.40 -10.98 0.50
C VAL A 44 -3.71 -12.27 0.06
N GLU A 45 -3.91 -12.66 -1.20
CA GLU A 45 -3.30 -13.86 -1.76
C GLU A 45 -1.77 -13.80 -1.69
N LEU A 46 -1.20 -12.63 -1.99
CA LEU A 46 0.25 -12.43 -1.91
C LEU A 46 0.78 -12.61 -0.48
N ILE A 47 0.15 -12.00 0.53
CA ILE A 47 0.59 -12.12 1.92
C ILE A 47 0.45 -13.55 2.42
N LEU A 48 -0.64 -14.24 2.10
CA LEU A 48 -0.83 -15.66 2.45
C LEU A 48 0.23 -16.55 1.79
N LYS A 49 0.65 -16.26 0.55
CA LYS A 49 1.76 -16.96 -0.11
C LYS A 49 3.10 -16.68 0.58
N ILE A 50 3.35 -15.43 0.99
CA ILE A 50 4.55 -15.05 1.74
C ILE A 50 4.61 -15.82 3.06
N GLU A 51 3.52 -15.84 3.81
CA GLU A 51 3.38 -16.54 5.08
C GLU A 51 3.62 -18.04 4.91
N LYS A 52 2.94 -18.67 3.94
CA LYS A 52 3.06 -20.10 3.65
C LYS A 52 4.48 -20.52 3.26
N ASN A 53 5.15 -19.71 2.46
CA ASN A 53 6.49 -20.02 1.95
C ASN A 53 7.60 -19.61 2.93
N GLN A 54 7.25 -18.98 4.06
CA GLN A 54 8.20 -18.46 5.06
C GLN A 54 9.30 -17.59 4.45
N SER A 55 9.03 -17.03 3.26
CA SER A 55 9.98 -16.18 2.53
C SER A 55 10.29 -14.89 3.27
N LEU A 56 9.33 -14.44 4.11
CA LEU A 56 9.48 -13.36 5.08
C LEU A 56 8.60 -13.70 6.29
N PRO A 57 9.02 -13.34 7.50
CA PRO A 57 8.25 -13.60 8.71
C PRO A 57 7.11 -12.59 8.85
N ILE A 58 6.16 -12.61 7.91
CA ILE A 58 4.94 -11.78 7.89
C ILE A 58 3.75 -12.66 8.18
N GLN A 59 2.91 -12.24 9.13
CA GLN A 59 1.62 -12.84 9.43
C GLN A 59 0.52 -11.80 9.24
N ILE A 60 -0.69 -12.26 8.89
CA ILE A 60 -1.88 -11.41 8.83
C ILE A 60 -2.94 -11.95 9.79
N LYS A 61 -3.51 -11.05 10.60
CA LYS A 61 -4.62 -11.37 11.51
C LYS A 61 -5.69 -10.29 11.44
N SER A 62 -6.95 -10.68 11.59
CA SER A 62 -8.03 -9.72 11.80
C SER A 62 -8.40 -9.65 13.28
N MET A 63 -8.59 -8.46 13.80
CA MET A 63 -9.01 -8.24 15.18
C MET A 63 -10.25 -7.35 15.23
N ALA A 64 -11.16 -7.65 16.17
CA ALA A 64 -12.27 -6.79 16.53
C ALA A 64 -11.87 -5.87 17.69
N ASN A 65 -12.72 -4.87 17.97
CA ASN A 65 -12.55 -3.94 19.09
C ASN A 65 -11.26 -3.10 19.06
N LEU A 66 -10.80 -2.82 17.85
CA LEU A 66 -9.70 -1.88 17.62
C LEU A 66 -10.23 -0.46 17.48
N SER A 67 -9.34 0.53 17.69
CA SER A 67 -9.67 1.93 17.45
C SER A 67 -10.11 2.15 16.00
N ASP A 68 -11.11 3.02 15.83
CA ASP A 68 -11.58 3.42 14.49
C ASP A 68 -10.60 4.35 13.75
N SER A 69 -9.43 4.62 14.33
CA SER A 69 -8.41 5.49 13.73
C SER A 69 -7.69 4.87 12.53
N PHE A 70 -7.65 3.52 12.42
CA PHE A 70 -6.94 2.84 11.35
C PHE A 70 -7.73 1.66 10.75
N ASP A 71 -7.42 1.32 9.50
CA ASP A 71 -7.98 0.17 8.78
C ASP A 71 -7.14 -1.10 8.99
N ALA A 72 -5.83 -0.94 8.99
CA ALA A 72 -4.85 -1.94 9.38
C ALA A 72 -3.63 -1.25 10.00
N ALA A 73 -2.77 -2.03 10.63
CA ALA A 73 -1.50 -1.57 11.16
C ALA A 73 -0.47 -2.71 11.16
N THR A 74 0.78 -2.37 10.91
CA THR A 74 1.90 -3.32 10.98
C THR A 74 2.63 -3.19 12.31
N VAL A 75 2.74 -4.31 13.02
CA VAL A 75 3.54 -4.44 14.24
C VAL A 75 4.79 -5.23 13.93
N TYR A 76 5.94 -4.71 14.34
CA TYR A 76 7.23 -5.38 14.22
C TYR A 76 7.68 -5.94 15.57
N SER A 77 8.00 -7.24 15.61
CA SER A 77 8.65 -7.89 16.75
C SER A 77 10.15 -7.98 16.48
N LYS A 78 10.92 -7.22 17.24
CA LYS A 78 12.39 -7.23 17.15
C LYS A 78 12.97 -8.57 17.60
N GLU A 79 12.37 -9.20 18.60
CA GLU A 79 12.83 -10.49 19.16
C GLU A 79 12.77 -11.60 18.12
N ASN A 80 11.67 -11.65 17.36
CA ASN A 80 11.45 -12.70 16.38
C ASN A 80 11.78 -12.26 14.96
N ASN A 81 12.23 -11.01 14.78
CA ASN A 81 12.42 -10.38 13.47
C ASN A 81 11.23 -10.61 12.54
N SER A 82 10.00 -10.41 13.05
CA SER A 82 8.77 -10.76 12.36
C SER A 82 7.79 -9.60 12.33
N PHE A 83 6.91 -9.61 11.35
CA PHE A 83 5.87 -8.60 11.16
C PHE A 83 4.49 -9.24 11.33
N LEU A 84 3.60 -8.53 11.99
CA LEU A 84 2.19 -8.86 12.10
C LEU A 84 1.37 -7.71 11.51
N ILE A 85 0.65 -7.98 10.41
CA ILE A 85 -0.33 -7.06 9.86
C ILE A 85 -1.67 -7.34 10.56
N ILE A 86 -2.17 -6.36 11.29
CA ILE A 86 -3.45 -6.43 12.01
C ILE A 86 -4.49 -5.67 11.20
N VAL A 87 -5.54 -6.36 10.75
CA VAL A 87 -6.65 -5.76 10.01
C VAL A 87 -7.82 -5.50 10.96
N ASN A 88 -8.35 -4.28 10.94
CA ASN A 88 -9.49 -3.88 11.75
C ASN A 88 -10.79 -4.49 11.21
N ARG A 89 -11.31 -5.53 11.89
CA ARG A 89 -12.52 -6.26 11.49
C ARG A 89 -13.77 -5.37 11.45
N ASN A 90 -13.81 -4.33 12.27
CA ASN A 90 -14.97 -3.43 12.31
C ASN A 90 -15.08 -2.58 11.05
N LYS A 91 -13.97 -2.33 10.36
CA LYS A 91 -13.91 -1.56 9.12
C LYS A 91 -13.83 -2.42 7.87
N ILE A 92 -13.18 -3.57 7.98
CA ILE A 92 -12.92 -4.48 6.87
C ILE A 92 -13.44 -5.85 7.25
N HIS A 93 -14.53 -6.28 6.60
CA HIS A 93 -15.16 -7.56 6.88
C HIS A 93 -14.23 -8.75 6.59
N TYR A 94 -14.06 -9.61 7.59
CA TYR A 94 -13.33 -10.86 7.50
C TYR A 94 -14.31 -12.04 7.71
N PRO A 95 -14.18 -13.21 7.09
CA PRO A 95 -13.09 -13.62 6.19
C PRO A 95 -13.14 -12.88 4.86
N PHE A 96 -11.98 -12.52 4.38
CA PHE A 96 -11.80 -11.77 3.14
C PHE A 96 -12.41 -12.57 1.99
N LYS A 97 -13.65 -12.26 1.61
CA LYS A 97 -14.19 -12.69 0.32
C LYS A 97 -13.41 -11.91 -0.74
N ILE A 98 -12.43 -12.57 -1.29
CA ILE A 98 -11.30 -12.10 -2.09
C ILE A 98 -11.66 -11.09 -3.19
N SER A 99 -12.89 -11.04 -3.65
CA SER A 99 -13.20 -10.38 -4.93
C SER A 99 -13.71 -8.94 -4.86
N LYS A 100 -13.89 -8.32 -3.70
CA LYS A 100 -14.64 -7.04 -3.68
C LYS A 100 -14.10 -5.92 -2.78
N HIS A 101 -12.94 -6.06 -2.17
CA HIS A 101 -12.48 -5.04 -1.22
C HIS A 101 -11.28 -4.25 -1.74
N CYS A 102 -11.52 -3.37 -2.73
CA CYS A 102 -10.50 -2.44 -3.22
C CYS A 102 -9.82 -1.65 -2.10
N ARG A 103 -10.55 -1.33 -1.01
CA ARG A 103 -9.99 -0.69 0.19
C ARG A 103 -9.01 -1.60 0.90
N LEU A 104 -9.36 -2.87 1.16
CA LEU A 104 -8.47 -3.84 1.78
C LEU A 104 -7.21 -4.06 0.94
N ASN A 105 -7.35 -4.20 -0.38
CA ASN A 105 -6.23 -4.44 -1.27
C ASN A 105 -5.21 -3.30 -1.20
N PHE A 106 -5.70 -2.04 -1.23
CA PHE A 106 -4.82 -0.88 -1.08
C PHE A 106 -4.21 -0.79 0.32
N THR A 107 -5.00 -1.02 1.37
CA THR A 107 -4.53 -1.02 2.76
C THR A 107 -3.41 -2.04 2.98
N LEU A 108 -3.56 -3.28 2.49
CA LEU A 108 -2.51 -4.29 2.62
C LEU A 108 -1.26 -3.96 1.80
N ALA A 109 -1.42 -3.38 0.62
CA ALA A 109 -0.29 -2.89 -0.17
C ALA A 109 0.46 -1.77 0.55
N HIS A 110 -0.25 -0.89 1.26
CA HIS A 110 0.31 0.16 2.10
C HIS A 110 1.10 -0.41 3.28
N GLU A 111 0.55 -1.39 4.00
CA GLU A 111 1.27 -2.07 5.09
C GLU A 111 2.53 -2.79 4.60
N LEU A 112 2.47 -3.43 3.44
CA LEU A 112 3.65 -3.97 2.78
C LEU A 112 4.67 -2.86 2.45
N GLY A 113 4.21 -1.68 2.10
CA GLY A 113 5.05 -0.50 1.91
C GLY A 113 5.86 -0.16 3.17
N HIS A 114 5.24 -0.09 4.34
CA HIS A 114 5.93 0.14 5.61
C HIS A 114 7.02 -0.91 5.88
N ILE A 115 6.72 -2.19 5.63
CA ILE A 115 7.67 -3.29 5.82
C ILE A 115 8.85 -3.16 4.84
N TYR A 116 8.58 -3.01 3.55
CA TYR A 116 9.61 -3.02 2.51
C TYR A 116 10.45 -1.74 2.46
N LEU A 117 9.90 -0.62 2.92
CA LEU A 117 10.63 0.65 3.08
C LEU A 117 11.33 0.77 4.43
N ARG A 118 11.16 -0.25 5.31
CA ARG A 118 11.81 -0.33 6.63
C ARG A 118 11.37 0.76 7.61
N HIS A 119 10.12 1.20 7.50
CA HIS A 119 9.58 2.21 8.40
C HIS A 119 9.49 1.71 9.86
N ASN A 120 9.51 0.40 10.07
CA ASN A 120 9.41 -0.22 11.40
C ASN A 120 10.77 -0.42 12.10
N GLU A 121 11.90 -0.02 11.50
CA GLU A 121 13.22 -0.16 12.12
C GLU A 121 13.41 0.76 13.33
N LEU A 122 12.79 1.94 13.29
CA LEU A 122 12.76 2.86 14.41
C LEU A 122 11.38 2.85 15.08
N PRO A 123 11.32 2.79 16.42
CA PRO A 123 10.07 2.92 17.15
C PRO A 123 9.38 4.27 16.86
N GLN A 124 8.05 4.30 16.87
CA GLN A 124 7.29 5.52 16.57
C GLN A 124 7.62 6.69 17.52
N ASN A 125 7.89 6.40 18.79
CA ASN A 125 8.28 7.42 19.78
C ASN A 125 9.67 8.03 19.54
N CYS A 126 10.46 7.47 18.63
CA CYS A 126 11.76 8.01 18.20
C CYS A 126 11.65 8.86 16.93
N LYS A 127 10.44 9.04 16.37
CA LYS A 127 10.19 9.77 15.13
C LYS A 127 9.48 11.08 15.40
N THR A 128 9.77 12.08 14.58
CA THR A 128 9.00 13.32 14.57
C THR A 128 7.67 13.12 13.83
N GLU A 129 6.70 14.01 14.06
CA GLU A 129 5.45 14.02 13.28
C GLU A 129 5.70 14.14 11.77
N LYS A 130 6.74 14.88 11.39
CA LYS A 130 7.14 15.00 9.99
C LYS A 130 7.66 13.69 9.41
N ASP A 131 8.45 12.92 10.19
CA ASP A 131 8.95 11.62 9.74
C ASP A 131 7.79 10.65 9.54
N LEU A 132 6.88 10.56 10.50
CA LEU A 132 5.68 9.75 10.41
C LEU A 132 4.82 10.12 9.18
N TYR A 133 4.65 11.42 8.96
CA TYR A 133 3.91 11.91 7.79
C TYR A 133 4.56 11.53 6.46
N ILE A 134 5.90 11.62 6.36
CA ILE A 134 6.64 11.22 5.16
C ILE A 134 6.54 9.71 4.94
N GLU A 135 6.65 8.91 5.99
CA GLU A 135 6.51 7.44 5.91
C GLU A 135 5.14 7.01 5.37
N GLU A 136 4.06 7.69 5.78
CA GLU A 136 2.72 7.45 5.24
C GLU A 136 2.65 7.76 3.73
N LEU A 137 3.26 8.88 3.29
CA LEU A 137 3.33 9.22 1.87
C LEU A 137 4.13 8.19 1.06
N GLU A 138 5.23 7.72 1.62
CA GLU A 138 6.09 6.72 1.00
C GLU A 138 5.39 5.36 0.87
N ALA A 139 4.69 4.93 1.92
CA ALA A 139 3.90 3.70 1.92
C ALA A 139 2.77 3.76 0.87
N ASP A 140 2.09 4.90 0.77
CA ASP A 140 1.08 5.15 -0.26
C ASP A 140 1.66 5.12 -1.68
N GLU A 141 2.84 5.72 -1.89
CA GLU A 141 3.50 5.69 -3.20
C GLU A 141 3.96 4.27 -3.56
N PHE A 142 4.50 3.51 -2.60
CA PHE A 142 4.83 2.11 -2.78
C PHE A 142 3.60 1.30 -3.18
N ALA A 143 2.49 1.42 -2.42
CA ALA A 143 1.22 0.76 -2.71
C ALA A 143 0.71 1.10 -4.12
N GLY A 144 0.69 2.38 -4.47
CA GLY A 144 0.28 2.84 -5.79
C GLY A 144 1.14 2.25 -6.92
N LYS A 145 2.45 2.09 -6.69
CA LYS A 145 3.36 1.52 -7.70
C LYS A 145 3.18 0.02 -7.90
N ILE A 146 2.99 -0.75 -6.83
CA ILE A 146 2.82 -2.21 -6.95
C ILE A 146 1.43 -2.58 -7.46
N LEU A 147 0.38 -1.87 -7.04
CA LEU A 147 -0.99 -2.13 -7.48
C LEU A 147 -1.26 -1.62 -8.90
N MET A 148 -0.75 -0.43 -9.22
CA MET A 148 -1.01 0.26 -10.49
C MET A 148 0.32 0.65 -11.17
N PRO A 149 1.07 -0.32 -11.72
CA PRO A 149 2.32 -0.01 -12.41
C PRO A 149 2.07 0.93 -13.60
N LYS A 150 2.91 1.96 -13.73
CA LYS A 150 2.77 2.99 -14.74
C LYS A 150 2.60 2.42 -16.17
N ASN A 151 3.44 1.47 -16.54
CA ASN A 151 3.38 0.83 -17.84
C ASN A 151 2.03 0.13 -18.09
N LYS A 152 1.45 -0.53 -17.08
CA LYS A 152 0.16 -1.20 -17.21
C LYS A 152 -1.00 -0.22 -17.37
N ILE A 153 -0.92 0.95 -16.71
CA ILE A 153 -1.91 2.02 -16.93
C ILE A 153 -1.85 2.51 -18.39
N TYR A 154 -0.64 2.77 -18.92
CA TYR A 154 -0.49 3.29 -20.28
C TYR A 154 -0.84 2.28 -21.38
N THR A 155 -0.64 1.00 -21.15
CA THR A 155 -0.93 -0.05 -22.16
C THR A 155 -2.33 -0.63 -22.04
N GLY A 156 -3.10 -0.26 -21.01
CA GLY A 156 -4.40 -0.87 -20.70
C GLY A 156 -5.57 -0.39 -21.54
N ASN A 157 -5.40 0.62 -22.41
CA ASN A 157 -6.46 1.19 -23.28
C ASN A 157 -7.74 1.54 -22.50
N PHE A 158 -7.61 2.07 -21.28
CA PHE A 158 -8.72 2.45 -20.44
C PHE A 158 -9.40 3.73 -20.97
N THR A 159 -10.71 3.77 -20.89
CA THR A 159 -11.53 4.91 -21.33
C THR A 159 -12.07 5.74 -20.17
N SER A 160 -11.92 5.27 -18.93
CA SER A 160 -12.39 5.98 -17.74
C SER A 160 -11.60 5.60 -16.49
N ILE A 161 -11.61 6.51 -15.48
CA ILE A 161 -11.07 6.25 -14.14
C ILE A 161 -11.72 5.02 -13.52
N LYS A 162 -13.02 4.84 -13.73
CA LYS A 162 -13.79 3.71 -13.22
C LYS A 162 -13.29 2.37 -13.78
N GLU A 163 -12.91 2.32 -15.06
CA GLU A 163 -12.33 1.12 -15.67
C GLU A 163 -10.95 0.80 -15.07
N VAL A 164 -10.11 1.81 -14.90
CA VAL A 164 -8.81 1.64 -14.22
C VAL A 164 -9.00 1.09 -12.81
N ALA A 165 -9.90 1.71 -12.03
CA ALA A 165 -10.21 1.30 -10.67
C ALA A 165 -10.70 -0.15 -10.60
N LYS A 166 -11.62 -0.52 -11.49
CA LYS A 166 -12.14 -1.89 -11.60
C LYS A 166 -11.05 -2.89 -11.98
N TYR A 167 -10.22 -2.55 -12.97
CA TYR A 167 -9.15 -3.44 -13.45
C TYR A 167 -8.11 -3.72 -12.36
N PHE A 168 -7.65 -2.69 -11.64
CA PHE A 168 -6.62 -2.84 -10.61
C PHE A 168 -7.17 -3.19 -9.22
N ASN A 169 -8.50 -3.33 -9.07
CA ASN A 169 -9.17 -3.58 -7.79
C ASN A 169 -8.76 -2.56 -6.70
N VAL A 170 -8.91 -1.28 -7.05
CA VAL A 170 -8.64 -0.13 -6.17
C VAL A 170 -9.78 0.88 -6.23
N SER A 171 -9.80 1.88 -5.35
CA SER A 171 -10.80 2.96 -5.40
C SER A 171 -10.49 3.97 -6.53
N GLU A 172 -11.50 4.66 -7.04
CA GLU A 172 -11.32 5.74 -8.00
C GLU A 172 -10.43 6.86 -7.44
N SER A 173 -10.53 7.15 -6.13
CA SER A 173 -9.67 8.13 -5.48
C SER A 173 -8.19 7.70 -5.48
N ALA A 174 -7.90 6.41 -5.31
CA ALA A 174 -6.52 5.89 -5.43
C ALA A 174 -5.99 6.01 -6.86
N VAL A 175 -6.85 5.78 -7.87
CA VAL A 175 -6.50 5.99 -9.28
C VAL A 175 -6.17 7.45 -9.54
N LEU A 176 -7.03 8.38 -9.13
CA LEU A 176 -6.80 9.82 -9.30
C LEU A 176 -5.47 10.26 -8.70
N LYS A 177 -5.20 9.85 -7.46
CA LYS A 177 -3.92 10.10 -6.78
C LYS A 177 -2.75 9.53 -7.59
N ARG A 178 -2.87 8.29 -8.07
CA ARG A 178 -1.83 7.65 -8.87
C ARG A 178 -1.55 8.38 -10.17
N LEU A 179 -2.61 8.77 -10.92
CA LEU A 179 -2.48 9.51 -12.17
C LEU A 179 -1.79 10.87 -11.97
N THR A 180 -2.15 11.58 -10.90
CA THR A 180 -1.47 12.83 -10.50
C THR A 180 0.02 12.60 -10.26
N ASN A 181 0.38 11.56 -9.50
CA ASN A 181 1.76 11.24 -9.18
C ASN A 181 2.61 10.85 -10.39
N ILE A 182 2.04 10.19 -11.39
CA ILE A 182 2.76 9.83 -12.62
C ILE A 182 2.74 10.94 -13.68
N LYS A 183 2.15 12.11 -13.36
CA LYS A 183 1.98 13.24 -14.29
C LYS A 183 1.35 12.80 -15.61
N CYS A 184 0.33 11.98 -15.51
CA CYS A 184 -0.38 11.44 -16.68
C CYS A 184 -1.41 12.47 -17.16
N SER A 185 -0.92 13.54 -17.83
CA SER A 185 -1.77 14.54 -18.46
C SER A 185 -2.42 14.06 -19.77
N ASN A 186 -1.99 12.91 -20.28
CA ASN A 186 -2.40 12.40 -21.61
C ASN A 186 -3.50 11.34 -21.57
N LEU A 187 -3.98 10.92 -20.40
CA LEU A 187 -5.21 10.15 -20.31
C LEU A 187 -6.37 11.16 -20.25
N THR A 188 -6.70 11.74 -21.39
CA THR A 188 -8.00 12.39 -21.57
C THR A 188 -9.03 11.28 -21.65
N PHE A 189 -9.72 11.04 -20.53
CA PHE A 189 -10.94 10.25 -20.54
C PHE A 189 -12.10 11.10 -21.03
#